data_e2d9e6d9c974511691820d1fa6951338
#
_entry.id   e2d9e6d9c974511691820d1fa6951338
#
_cell.length_a   1.000
_cell.length_b   1.000
_cell.length_c   1.000
_cell.angle_alpha   90.00
_cell.angle_beta   90.00
_cell.angle_gamma   90.00
#
_symmetry.space_group_name_H-M   'P 1'
#
loop_
_entity.id
_entity.type
_entity.pdbx_description
1 polymer ?
#
loop_
_entity_poly.entity_id
_entity_poly.type
_entity_poly.pdbx_seq_one_letter_code
_entity_poly.pdbx_strand_id
1 'polypeptide(L)'
;MSLKVARQQALAALLRTRRVSSQALVLEHLRGQGFHATQATISRDLDDLGAVKVRGPDGRLVYALPEPGNGGGTGSDEVRRMLGAWLLAVVPSGNLVVLRTPPGHAGALASTLDRAGIAGVAGTVAGDDTVLVVCTERTPGRVLARQLATLAVQPSVALPQPYRGASA
;
A
#
# COMPACT_ATOMS: atom_id res chain seq x y z
N MET A 1 -18.60 8.59 19.34
CA MET A 1 -18.08 7.68 18.29
C MET A 1 -19.28 7.06 17.57
N SER A 2 -19.33 7.10 16.25
CA SER A 2 -20.44 6.48 15.50
C SER A 2 -20.39 4.95 15.66
N LEU A 3 -21.56 4.31 15.83
CA LEU A 3 -21.68 2.84 15.87
C LEU A 3 -21.02 2.14 14.66
N LYS A 4 -21.03 2.79 13.48
CA LYS A 4 -20.33 2.32 12.28
C LYS A 4 -18.83 2.26 12.52
N VAL A 5 -18.23 3.32 13.03
CA VAL A 5 -16.77 3.40 13.27
C VAL A 5 -16.33 2.36 14.29
N ALA A 6 -17.05 2.22 15.41
CA ALA A 6 -16.76 1.23 16.43
C ALA A 6 -16.84 -0.21 15.86
N ARG A 7 -17.88 -0.51 15.04
CA ARG A 7 -18.03 -1.81 14.39
C ARG A 7 -16.90 -2.08 13.38
N GLN A 8 -16.52 -1.10 12.57
CA GLN A 8 -15.43 -1.23 11.61
C GLN A 8 -14.08 -1.43 12.31
N GLN A 9 -13.85 -0.78 13.45
CA GLN A 9 -12.64 -1.01 14.25
C GLN A 9 -12.61 -2.44 14.83
N ALA A 10 -13.74 -2.92 15.37
CA ALA A 10 -13.85 -4.29 15.88
C ALA A 10 -13.65 -5.33 14.75
N LEU A 11 -14.21 -5.08 13.56
CA LEU A 11 -14.01 -5.90 12.37
C LEU A 11 -12.53 -5.91 11.94
N ALA A 12 -11.89 -4.76 11.89
CA ALA A 12 -10.48 -4.66 11.55
C ALA A 12 -9.57 -5.41 12.56
N ALA A 13 -9.86 -5.29 13.86
CA ALA A 13 -9.15 -6.03 14.90
C ALA A 13 -9.35 -7.55 14.76
N LEU A 14 -10.57 -7.99 14.45
CA LEU A 14 -10.86 -9.41 14.20
C LEU A 14 -10.04 -9.97 13.04
N LEU A 15 -10.00 -9.28 11.89
CA LEU A 15 -9.28 -9.72 10.70
C LEU A 15 -7.75 -9.73 10.87
N ARG A 16 -7.22 -8.92 11.79
CA ARG A 16 -5.79 -8.92 12.14
C ARG A 16 -5.41 -10.07 13.09
N THR A 17 -6.32 -10.47 13.96
CA THR A 17 -6.02 -11.44 15.03
C THR A 17 -6.49 -12.86 14.71
N ARG A 18 -7.46 -13.01 13.82
CA ARG A 18 -8.07 -14.31 13.48
C ARG A 18 -8.24 -14.48 11.98
N ARG A 19 -8.09 -15.72 11.53
CA ARG A 19 -8.37 -16.11 10.15
C ARG A 19 -9.85 -16.41 10.01
N VAL A 20 -10.58 -15.52 9.33
CA VAL A 20 -12.02 -15.65 9.13
C VAL A 20 -12.30 -15.93 7.66
N SER A 21 -12.95 -17.05 7.36
CA SER A 21 -13.20 -17.53 6.00
C SER A 21 -14.56 -17.11 5.45
N SER A 22 -15.50 -16.69 6.30
CA SER A 22 -16.86 -16.37 5.88
C SER A 22 -17.44 -15.16 6.59
N GLN A 23 -18.38 -14.47 5.94
CA GLN A 23 -19.11 -13.35 6.53
C GLN A 23 -20.00 -13.80 7.71
N ALA A 24 -20.44 -15.07 7.71
CA ALA A 24 -21.20 -15.63 8.82
C ALA A 24 -20.39 -15.68 10.12
N LEU A 25 -19.11 -16.08 10.03
CA LEU A 25 -18.19 -16.09 11.18
C LEU A 25 -17.87 -14.66 11.65
N VAL A 26 -17.79 -13.70 10.73
CA VAL A 26 -17.65 -12.28 11.08
C VAL A 26 -18.86 -11.81 11.88
N LEU A 27 -20.07 -12.10 11.38
CA LEU A 27 -21.32 -11.73 12.06
C LEU A 27 -21.43 -12.33 13.47
N GLU A 28 -21.14 -13.62 13.61
CA GLU A 28 -21.15 -14.31 14.90
C GLU A 28 -20.20 -13.66 15.90
N HIS A 29 -18.98 -13.34 15.45
CA HIS A 29 -17.99 -12.72 16.33
C HIS A 29 -18.37 -11.30 16.73
N LEU A 30 -18.87 -10.47 15.81
CA LEU A 30 -19.31 -9.11 16.10
C LEU A 30 -20.57 -9.08 16.99
N ARG A 31 -21.47 -10.08 16.85
CA ARG A 31 -22.62 -10.24 17.76
C ARG A 31 -22.17 -10.54 19.19
N GLY A 32 -21.14 -11.39 19.35
CA GLY A 32 -20.53 -11.66 20.66
C GLY A 32 -19.91 -10.44 21.32
N GLN A 33 -19.58 -9.40 20.53
CA GLN A 33 -19.08 -8.12 21.03
C GLN A 33 -20.18 -7.05 21.16
N GLY A 34 -21.44 -7.40 20.97
CA GLY A 34 -22.58 -6.49 21.11
C GLY A 34 -22.93 -5.70 19.84
N PHE A 35 -22.32 -6.02 18.70
CA PHE A 35 -22.67 -5.36 17.43
C PHE A 35 -23.74 -6.13 16.68
N HIS A 36 -24.91 -5.51 16.49
CA HIS A 36 -25.98 -6.05 15.67
C HIS A 36 -25.87 -5.51 14.24
N ALA A 37 -25.54 -6.38 13.30
CA ALA A 37 -25.40 -6.05 11.88
C ALA A 37 -26.03 -7.14 11.01
N THR A 38 -26.45 -6.77 9.81
CA THR A 38 -26.87 -7.72 8.76
C THR A 38 -25.67 -8.14 7.92
N GLN A 39 -25.82 -9.23 7.16
CA GLN A 39 -24.79 -9.66 6.20
C GLN A 39 -24.46 -8.55 5.19
N ALA A 40 -25.47 -7.82 4.69
CA ALA A 40 -25.26 -6.71 3.77
C ALA A 40 -24.47 -5.56 4.41
N THR A 41 -24.66 -5.31 5.70
CA THR A 41 -23.88 -4.32 6.45
C THR A 41 -22.41 -4.75 6.56
N ILE A 42 -22.17 -6.01 6.89
CA ILE A 42 -20.81 -6.55 6.99
C ILE A 42 -20.10 -6.56 5.65
N SER A 43 -20.82 -6.90 4.56
CA SER A 43 -20.25 -6.82 3.21
C SER A 43 -19.74 -5.42 2.89
N ARG A 44 -20.56 -4.38 3.15
CA ARG A 44 -20.16 -2.98 2.95
C ARG A 44 -19.01 -2.56 3.87
N ASP A 45 -19.02 -2.99 5.13
CA ASP A 45 -17.92 -2.68 6.05
C ASP A 45 -16.60 -3.35 5.61
N LEU A 46 -16.63 -4.57 5.07
CA LEU A 46 -15.48 -5.24 4.49
C LEU A 46 -14.95 -4.50 3.27
N ASP A 47 -15.85 -4.04 2.39
CA ASP A 47 -15.51 -3.25 1.21
C ASP A 47 -14.91 -1.88 1.62
N ASP A 48 -15.54 -1.19 2.57
CA ASP A 48 -15.05 0.09 3.11
C ASP A 48 -13.64 -0.03 3.74
N LEU A 49 -13.33 -1.18 4.37
CA LEU A 49 -12.02 -1.48 4.95
C LEU A 49 -11.01 -2.01 3.92
N GLY A 50 -11.43 -2.22 2.69
CA GLY A 50 -10.59 -2.79 1.64
C GLY A 50 -10.22 -4.25 1.88
N ALA A 51 -11.02 -4.99 2.67
CA ALA A 51 -10.74 -6.38 2.98
C ALA A 51 -10.82 -7.26 1.72
N VAL A 52 -9.81 -8.09 1.53
CA VAL A 52 -9.69 -9.01 0.40
C VAL A 52 -9.66 -10.46 0.87
N LYS A 53 -10.09 -11.39 0.00
CA LYS A 53 -9.92 -12.82 0.26
C LYS A 53 -8.55 -13.27 -0.24
N VAL A 54 -7.73 -13.77 0.68
CA VAL A 54 -6.40 -14.33 0.40
C VAL A 54 -6.37 -15.81 0.75
N ARG A 55 -5.52 -16.58 0.09
CA ARG A 55 -5.31 -17.98 0.40
C ARG A 55 -4.36 -18.10 1.59
N GLY A 56 -4.84 -18.67 2.69
CA GLY A 56 -4.03 -18.96 3.88
C GLY A 56 -3.05 -20.12 3.65
N PRO A 57 -2.12 -20.37 4.59
CA PRO A 57 -1.16 -21.49 4.50
C PRO A 57 -1.81 -22.87 4.46
N ASP A 58 -3.05 -22.98 4.97
CA ASP A 58 -3.90 -24.17 4.94
C ASP A 58 -4.69 -24.32 3.63
N GLY A 59 -4.44 -23.44 2.63
CA GLY A 59 -5.12 -23.42 1.35
C GLY A 59 -6.52 -22.83 1.38
N ARG A 60 -7.07 -22.47 2.54
CA ARG A 60 -8.41 -21.89 2.67
C ARG A 60 -8.39 -20.39 2.36
N LEU A 61 -9.47 -19.91 1.75
CA LEU A 61 -9.68 -18.48 1.53
C LEU A 61 -10.14 -17.83 2.84
N VAL A 62 -9.40 -16.81 3.30
CA VAL A 62 -9.71 -16.02 4.48
C VAL A 62 -9.74 -14.54 4.16
N TYR A 63 -10.54 -13.78 4.89
CA TYR A 63 -10.52 -12.31 4.79
C TYR A 63 -9.25 -11.78 5.45
N ALA A 64 -8.56 -10.91 4.76
CA ALA A 64 -7.41 -10.16 5.27
C ALA A 64 -7.58 -8.68 4.95
N LEU A 65 -7.14 -7.83 5.85
CA LEU A 65 -6.99 -6.40 5.57
C LEU A 65 -5.68 -6.20 4.82
N PRO A 66 -5.63 -5.25 3.87
CA PRO A 66 -4.36 -4.78 3.36
C PRO A 66 -3.55 -4.24 4.54
N GLU A 67 -2.49 -4.91 4.92
CA GLU A 67 -1.58 -4.37 5.93
C GLU A 67 -0.73 -3.27 5.31
N PRO A 68 -0.58 -2.12 5.98
CA PRO A 68 0.44 -1.15 5.59
C PRO A 68 1.81 -1.84 5.75
N GLY A 69 2.41 -2.27 4.63
CA GLY A 69 3.74 -2.87 4.61
C GLY A 69 3.82 -4.40 4.49
N ASN A 70 2.71 -5.14 4.55
CA ASN A 70 2.73 -6.59 4.34
C ASN A 70 1.64 -7.01 3.34
N GLY A 71 1.61 -6.34 2.18
CA GLY A 71 0.70 -6.67 1.08
C GLY A 71 1.02 -8.05 0.53
N GLY A 72 0.32 -9.06 1.03
CA GLY A 72 0.31 -10.38 0.43
C GLY A 72 -0.19 -10.30 -1.02
N GLY A 73 0.71 -10.34 -1.95
CA GLY A 73 0.50 -10.87 -3.30
C GLY A 73 0.07 -9.92 -4.41
N THR A 74 -0.67 -8.83 -4.21
CA THR A 74 -1.17 -8.05 -5.36
C THR A 74 -0.65 -6.60 -5.43
N GLY A 75 -0.60 -5.86 -4.33
CA GLY A 75 -0.16 -4.46 -4.34
C GLY A 75 1.37 -4.31 -4.47
N SER A 76 2.14 -5.08 -3.71
CA SER A 76 3.61 -5.01 -3.76
C SER A 76 4.18 -5.59 -5.06
N ASP A 77 3.53 -6.60 -5.65
CA ASP A 77 3.95 -7.18 -6.93
C ASP A 77 3.63 -6.22 -8.08
N GLU A 78 2.50 -5.51 -8.01
CA GLU A 78 2.17 -4.47 -8.98
C GLU A 78 3.16 -3.31 -8.90
N VAL A 79 3.47 -2.81 -7.69
CA VAL A 79 4.51 -1.78 -7.48
C VAL A 79 5.85 -2.24 -8.03
N ARG A 80 6.28 -3.46 -7.69
CA ARG A 80 7.55 -4.02 -8.18
C ARG A 80 7.59 -4.07 -9.70
N ARG A 81 6.52 -4.55 -10.33
CA ARG A 81 6.42 -4.61 -11.79
C ARG A 81 6.48 -3.22 -12.41
N MET A 82 5.74 -2.24 -11.87
CA MET A 82 5.70 -0.88 -12.40
C MET A 82 7.03 -0.14 -12.17
N LEU A 83 7.62 -0.27 -10.99
CA LEU A 83 8.95 0.27 -10.73
C LEU A 83 9.99 -0.36 -11.67
N GLY A 84 9.97 -1.69 -11.83
CA GLY A 84 10.89 -2.38 -12.75
C GLY A 84 10.74 -1.97 -14.21
N ALA A 85 9.51 -1.63 -14.64
CA ALA A 85 9.23 -1.23 -16.02
C ALA A 85 9.53 0.25 -16.29
N TRP A 86 9.28 1.15 -15.32
CA TRP A 86 9.24 2.59 -15.59
C TRP A 86 10.16 3.44 -14.73
N LEU A 87 10.81 2.90 -13.71
CA LEU A 87 11.70 3.68 -12.86
C LEU A 87 13.03 3.95 -13.58
N LEU A 88 13.29 5.21 -13.91
CA LEU A 88 14.55 5.64 -14.54
C LEU A 88 15.56 6.14 -13.51
N ALA A 89 15.10 6.80 -12.46
CA ALA A 89 15.97 7.32 -11.40
C ALA A 89 15.21 7.47 -10.08
N VAL A 90 15.95 7.35 -8.97
CA VAL A 90 15.48 7.59 -7.60
C VAL A 90 16.42 8.57 -6.93
N VAL A 91 15.93 9.74 -6.51
CA VAL A 91 16.73 10.79 -5.88
C VAL A 91 16.12 11.15 -4.54
N PRO A 92 16.75 10.83 -3.40
CA PRO A 92 16.28 11.27 -2.09
C PRO A 92 16.68 12.75 -1.83
N SER A 93 15.78 13.51 -1.19
CA SER A 93 16.02 14.89 -0.77
C SER A 93 15.28 15.14 0.55
N GLY A 94 16.00 15.15 1.67
CA GLY A 94 15.40 15.31 2.99
C GLY A 94 14.38 14.21 3.31
N ASN A 95 13.12 14.58 3.48
CA ASN A 95 11.97 13.69 3.65
C ASN A 95 11.20 13.42 2.35
N LEU A 96 11.79 13.73 1.20
CA LEU A 96 11.22 13.54 -0.12
C LEU A 96 12.03 12.52 -0.91
N VAL A 97 11.36 11.83 -1.83
CA VAL A 97 12.00 10.99 -2.86
C VAL A 97 11.44 11.39 -4.21
N VAL A 98 12.31 11.75 -5.13
CA VAL A 98 11.94 12.03 -6.52
C VAL A 98 12.16 10.77 -7.35
N LEU A 99 11.10 10.29 -8.00
CA LEU A 99 11.17 9.19 -8.95
C LEU A 99 11.02 9.75 -10.36
N ARG A 100 11.87 9.30 -11.26
CA ARG A 100 11.77 9.63 -12.69
C ARG A 100 11.22 8.45 -13.46
N THR A 101 10.32 8.74 -14.39
CA THR A 101 9.70 7.77 -15.31
C THR A 101 9.78 8.28 -16.75
N PRO A 102 9.50 7.45 -17.75
CA PRO A 102 9.19 7.95 -19.07
C PRO A 102 7.98 8.91 -19.04
N PRO A 103 7.88 9.87 -19.97
CA PRO A 103 6.72 10.76 -20.08
C PRO A 103 5.39 10.00 -20.11
N GLY A 104 4.37 10.54 -19.42
CA GLY A 104 3.04 9.94 -19.33
C GLY A 104 2.86 8.81 -18.31
N HIS A 105 3.94 8.35 -17.63
CA HIS A 105 3.87 7.18 -16.73
C HIS A 105 3.85 7.52 -15.24
N ALA A 106 4.19 8.76 -14.88
CA ALA A 106 4.30 9.16 -13.47
C ALA A 106 2.96 9.04 -12.71
N GLY A 107 1.84 9.43 -13.31
CA GLY A 107 0.53 9.35 -12.67
C GLY A 107 0.09 7.93 -12.34
N ALA A 108 0.34 6.97 -13.24
CA ALA A 108 0.02 5.57 -13.01
C ALA A 108 0.90 4.95 -11.90
N LEU A 109 2.20 5.27 -11.89
CA LEU A 109 3.12 4.83 -10.85
C LEU A 109 2.72 5.41 -9.48
N ALA A 110 2.44 6.70 -9.39
CA ALA A 110 2.00 7.37 -8.16
C ALA A 110 0.73 6.73 -7.58
N SER A 111 -0.29 6.55 -8.42
CA SER A 111 -1.54 5.90 -8.03
C SER A 111 -1.33 4.47 -7.51
N THR A 112 -0.37 3.73 -8.09
CA THR A 112 -0.04 2.39 -7.64
C THR A 112 0.69 2.40 -6.29
N LEU A 113 1.62 3.35 -6.09
CA LEU A 113 2.31 3.52 -4.81
C LEU A 113 1.33 3.87 -3.68
N ASP A 114 0.39 4.80 -3.93
CA ASP A 114 -0.62 5.20 -2.94
C ASP A 114 -1.57 4.05 -2.58
N ARG A 115 -2.03 3.27 -3.56
CA ARG A 115 -2.88 2.09 -3.31
C ARG A 115 -2.15 0.97 -2.57
N ALA A 116 -0.87 0.80 -2.83
CA ALA A 116 -0.08 -0.26 -2.20
C ALA A 116 0.23 -0.01 -0.72
N GLY A 117 0.04 1.23 -0.23
CA GLY A 117 0.25 1.56 1.18
C GLY A 117 1.67 1.26 1.67
N ILE A 118 2.69 1.62 0.88
CA ILE A 118 4.09 1.32 1.21
C ILE A 118 4.48 2.00 2.53
N ALA A 119 5.05 1.22 3.43
CA ALA A 119 5.53 1.73 4.71
C ALA A 119 6.54 2.86 4.50
N GLY A 120 6.32 4.00 5.17
CA GLY A 120 7.15 5.19 5.05
C GLY A 120 6.71 6.18 3.98
N VAL A 121 5.71 5.86 3.15
CA VAL A 121 5.06 6.78 2.22
C VAL A 121 3.90 7.47 2.92
N ALA A 122 3.89 8.81 2.93
CA ALA A 122 2.75 9.62 3.38
C ALA A 122 1.78 9.92 2.25
N GLY A 123 2.27 10.00 1.02
CA GLY A 123 1.51 10.23 -0.20
C GLY A 123 2.42 10.59 -1.36
N THR A 124 1.83 10.73 -2.55
CA THR A 124 2.56 11.07 -3.77
C THR A 124 1.95 12.26 -4.52
N VAL A 125 2.78 12.96 -5.28
CA VAL A 125 2.38 13.98 -6.25
C VAL A 125 3.03 13.64 -7.59
N ALA A 126 2.25 13.52 -8.64
CA ALA A 126 2.75 13.18 -9.97
C ALA A 126 2.66 14.32 -10.95
N GLY A 127 3.73 14.51 -11.70
CA GLY A 127 3.74 15.26 -12.95
C GLY A 127 3.57 14.33 -14.16
N ASP A 128 4.16 14.68 -15.28
CA ASP A 128 4.14 13.85 -16.48
C ASP A 128 5.19 12.70 -16.43
N ASP A 129 6.41 13.03 -16.04
CA ASP A 129 7.58 12.14 -16.01
C ASP A 129 8.19 12.00 -14.60
N THR A 130 7.60 12.62 -13.60
CA THR A 130 8.18 12.75 -12.27
C THR A 130 7.13 12.47 -11.21
N VAL A 131 7.46 11.61 -10.23
CA VAL A 131 6.69 11.42 -9.02
C VAL A 131 7.47 11.95 -7.83
N LEU A 132 6.86 12.85 -7.07
CA LEU A 132 7.36 13.27 -5.78
C LEU A 132 6.70 12.42 -4.70
N VAL A 133 7.48 11.63 -4.00
CA VAL A 133 7.03 10.81 -2.87
C VAL A 133 7.34 11.55 -1.59
N VAL A 134 6.32 11.81 -0.79
CA VAL A 134 6.45 12.41 0.54
C VAL A 134 6.61 11.30 1.56
N CYS A 135 7.70 11.34 2.34
CA CYS A 135 7.94 10.37 3.39
C CYS A 135 7.19 10.75 4.67
N THR A 136 6.82 9.74 5.46
CA THR A 136 6.33 9.98 6.83
C THR A 136 7.45 10.59 7.68
N GLU A 137 7.10 11.31 8.76
CA GLU A 137 8.06 11.99 9.64
C GLU A 137 9.16 11.07 10.19
N ARG A 138 8.86 9.78 10.37
CA ARG A 138 9.80 8.79 10.91
C ARG A 138 10.67 8.11 9.86
N THR A 139 10.44 8.39 8.57
CA THR A 139 11.14 7.72 7.47
C THR A 139 11.99 8.72 6.70
N PRO A 140 13.33 8.70 6.85
CA PRO A 140 14.20 9.52 6.01
C PRO A 140 14.09 9.15 4.53
N GLY A 141 14.08 10.14 3.64
CA GLY A 141 13.94 9.90 2.19
C GLY A 141 14.98 8.94 1.62
N ARG A 142 16.23 8.97 2.13
CA ARG A 142 17.28 8.02 1.74
C ARG A 142 16.94 6.55 2.04
N VAL A 143 16.20 6.29 3.13
CA VAL A 143 15.77 4.94 3.51
C VAL A 143 14.68 4.46 2.56
N LEU A 144 13.67 5.29 2.34
CA LEU A 144 12.59 4.99 1.39
C LEU A 144 13.12 4.85 -0.04
N ALA A 145 14.05 5.71 -0.47
CA ALA A 145 14.68 5.62 -1.79
C ALA A 145 15.37 4.27 -2.02
N ARG A 146 16.11 3.76 -1.03
CA ARG A 146 16.73 2.43 -1.09
C ARG A 146 15.68 1.32 -1.17
N GLN A 147 14.61 1.43 -0.38
CA GLN A 147 13.51 0.46 -0.39
C GLN A 147 12.84 0.40 -1.77
N LEU A 148 12.51 1.54 -2.36
CA LEU A 148 11.89 1.63 -3.68
C LEU A 148 12.84 1.15 -4.79
N ALA A 149 14.13 1.49 -4.72
CA ALA A 149 15.13 1.00 -5.63
C ALA A 149 15.29 -0.54 -5.55
N THR A 150 15.26 -1.10 -4.34
CA THR A 150 15.31 -2.57 -4.15
C THR A 150 14.07 -3.27 -4.72
N LEU A 151 12.90 -2.64 -4.58
CA LEU A 151 11.67 -3.16 -5.20
C LEU A 151 11.71 -3.11 -6.73
N ALA A 152 12.41 -2.11 -7.31
CA ALA A 152 12.58 -1.95 -8.75
C ALA A 152 13.54 -2.96 -9.37
N VAL A 153 14.43 -3.59 -8.59
CA VAL A 153 15.48 -4.46 -9.12
C VAL A 153 14.90 -5.76 -9.70
N GLN A 154 14.70 -5.72 -11.00
CA GLN A 154 15.35 -6.70 -11.89
C GLN A 154 16.85 -6.32 -12.00
N PRO A 155 17.78 -7.25 -12.10
CA PRO A 155 19.22 -6.98 -11.99
C PRO A 155 19.77 -6.24 -13.22
N SER A 156 19.51 -4.96 -13.34
CA SER A 156 20.23 -4.06 -14.25
C SER A 156 19.61 -2.65 -14.29
N VAL A 157 19.88 -1.82 -13.27
CA VAL A 157 19.85 -0.37 -13.48
C VAL A 157 21.00 0.26 -12.70
N ALA A 158 22.02 0.71 -13.44
CA ALA A 158 23.05 1.58 -12.90
C ALA A 158 22.39 2.88 -12.40
N LEU A 159 22.71 3.27 -11.18
CA LEU A 159 22.26 4.53 -10.60
C LEU A 159 22.81 5.69 -11.47
N PRO A 160 21.97 6.53 -12.09
CA PRO A 160 22.48 7.69 -12.78
C PRO A 160 23.07 8.68 -11.76
N GLN A 161 24.18 9.27 -12.14
CA GLN A 161 24.88 10.31 -11.39
C GLN A 161 23.92 11.44 -10.99
N PRO A 162 24.12 12.09 -9.85
CA PRO A 162 23.28 13.23 -9.45
C PRO A 162 23.38 14.32 -10.55
N TYR A 163 22.24 14.87 -10.92
CA TYR A 163 22.14 16.00 -11.82
C TYR A 163 23.04 17.12 -11.31
N ARG A 164 24.15 17.40 -11.99
CA ARG A 164 24.93 18.61 -11.82
C ARG A 164 24.09 19.74 -12.43
N GLY A 165 23.42 20.49 -11.57
CA GLY A 165 22.80 21.72 -11.96
C GLY A 165 23.84 22.59 -12.68
N ALA A 166 23.47 23.09 -13.85
CA ALA A 166 24.28 24.06 -14.56
C ALA A 166 24.54 25.24 -13.64
N SER A 167 25.84 25.44 -13.34
CA SER A 167 26.28 26.68 -12.73
C SER A 167 25.98 27.81 -13.70
N ALA A 168 25.16 28.74 -13.27
CA ALA A 168 25.07 30.07 -13.90
C ALA A 168 26.16 30.95 -13.32
#